data_2838ea74b6de369db27353148e7b6d4e
#
_entry.id   2838ea74b6de369db27353148e7b6d4e
#
_cell.length_a   1.000
_cell.length_b   1.000
_cell.length_c   1.000
_cell.angle_alpha   90.00
_cell.angle_beta   90.00
_cell.angle_gamma   90.00
#
_symmetry.space_group_name_H-M   'P 1'
#
loop_
_entity.id
_entity.type
_entity.pdbx_description
1 polymer ?
#
loop_
_entity_poly.entity_id
_entity_poly.type
_entity_poly.pdbx_seq_one_letter_code
_entity_poly.pdbx_strand_id
1 'polypeptide(L)'
;AGYNKLTTINLFGVENLTNFNIDDNEISSLIISGLPSLSTFICSDNNMTTLGVRNCNALMDLVCSYNDLTTLSVESCPNLLFVDCSYNDLTSLNLSNQTFLQRLLCNNNQLTMLDVSFDSALTYINCRYNMITDFRTVACDNLRMVACQWVD
;
A
#
# COMPACT_ATOMS: atom_id res chain seq x y z
N ALA A 1 12.71 -12.28 -11.11
CA ALA A 1 14.13 -11.98 -11.14
C ALA A 1 14.52 -11.24 -9.85
N GLY A 2 14.51 -11.93 -8.74
CA GLY A 2 14.93 -11.38 -7.47
C GLY A 2 16.44 -11.16 -7.39
N TYR A 3 16.86 -10.32 -6.46
CA TYR A 3 18.24 -10.06 -6.02
C TYR A 3 19.08 -9.21 -6.97
N ASN A 4 18.63 -8.00 -7.25
CA ASN A 4 19.48 -6.95 -7.80
C ASN A 4 19.92 -5.97 -6.69
N LYS A 5 20.77 -5.02 -7.04
CA LYS A 5 21.23 -3.96 -6.14
C LYS A 5 20.88 -2.59 -6.74
N LEU A 6 19.66 -2.47 -7.25
CA LEU A 6 19.19 -1.21 -7.80
C LEU A 6 18.98 -0.21 -6.66
N THR A 7 19.56 0.95 -6.76
CA THR A 7 19.37 2.08 -5.83
C THR A 7 18.49 3.16 -6.43
N THR A 8 18.37 3.20 -7.75
CA THR A 8 17.59 4.20 -8.48
C THR A 8 16.94 3.59 -9.72
N ILE A 9 15.80 4.14 -10.13
CA ILE A 9 15.07 3.74 -11.33
C ILE A 9 14.63 4.99 -12.08
N ASN A 10 14.71 4.94 -13.39
CA ASN A 10 14.16 5.95 -14.29
C ASN A 10 13.00 5.33 -15.10
N LEU A 11 11.81 5.90 -14.96
CA LEU A 11 10.59 5.46 -15.62
C LEU A 11 10.14 6.42 -16.74
N PHE A 12 11.06 7.17 -17.32
CA PHE A 12 10.73 8.08 -18.41
C PHE A 12 10.37 7.31 -19.69
N GLY A 13 9.22 7.64 -20.28
CA GLY A 13 8.79 7.08 -21.59
C GLY A 13 8.21 5.66 -21.51
N VAL A 14 7.71 5.23 -20.35
CA VAL A 14 7.14 3.88 -20.14
C VAL A 14 5.63 3.91 -19.86
N GLU A 15 4.88 4.81 -20.48
CA GLU A 15 3.45 5.02 -20.23
C GLU A 15 2.58 3.77 -20.48
N ASN A 16 3.08 2.82 -21.26
CA ASN A 16 2.40 1.55 -21.53
C ASN A 16 2.77 0.43 -20.54
N LEU A 17 3.57 0.74 -19.51
CA LEU A 17 3.93 -0.26 -18.49
C LEU A 17 2.70 -0.74 -17.75
N THR A 18 2.44 -2.04 -17.75
CA THR A 18 1.29 -2.66 -17.09
C THR A 18 1.65 -3.32 -15.76
N ASN A 19 2.84 -3.91 -15.69
CA ASN A 19 3.32 -4.60 -14.50
C ASN A 19 4.74 -4.11 -14.18
N PHE A 20 4.94 -3.64 -12.97
CA PHE A 20 6.22 -3.15 -12.49
C PHE A 20 6.61 -3.91 -11.24
N ASN A 21 7.67 -4.69 -11.33
CA ASN A 21 8.21 -5.44 -10.22
C ASN A 21 9.69 -5.09 -10.02
N ILE A 22 9.98 -4.58 -8.81
CA ILE A 22 11.31 -4.17 -8.35
C ILE A 22 11.60 -4.70 -6.95
N ASP A 23 10.96 -5.81 -6.58
CA ASP A 23 11.23 -6.46 -5.30
C ASP A 23 12.70 -6.88 -5.15
N ASP A 24 13.14 -7.09 -3.91
CA ASP A 24 14.51 -7.49 -3.58
C ASP A 24 15.60 -6.57 -4.19
N ASN A 25 15.58 -5.27 -3.85
CA ASN A 25 16.56 -4.28 -4.28
C ASN A 25 17.01 -3.36 -3.13
N GLU A 26 17.79 -2.33 -3.41
CA GLU A 26 18.33 -1.38 -2.42
C GLU A 26 17.78 0.04 -2.64
N ILE A 27 16.53 0.17 -3.08
CA ILE A 27 15.90 1.46 -3.35
C ILE A 27 15.49 2.11 -2.03
N SER A 28 15.91 3.35 -1.80
CA SER A 28 15.65 4.08 -0.55
C SER A 28 14.42 5.01 -0.60
N SER A 29 14.00 5.40 -1.79
CA SER A 29 12.77 6.19 -2.00
C SER A 29 12.31 6.10 -3.45
N LEU A 30 11.01 6.18 -3.68
CA LEU A 30 10.45 6.17 -5.02
C LEU A 30 9.16 6.99 -5.09
N ILE A 31 9.03 7.77 -6.15
CA ILE A 31 7.77 8.39 -6.53
C ILE A 31 7.49 7.96 -7.97
N ILE A 32 6.38 7.27 -8.18
CA ILE A 32 5.86 6.97 -9.50
C ILE A 32 4.65 7.84 -9.79
N SER A 33 4.55 8.36 -11.00
CA SER A 33 3.44 9.21 -11.39
C SER A 33 3.17 9.13 -12.89
N GLY A 34 1.88 9.16 -13.24
CA GLY A 34 1.47 9.24 -14.65
C GLY A 34 1.73 7.97 -15.44
N LEU A 35 1.55 6.80 -14.82
CA LEU A 35 1.59 5.50 -15.49
C LEU A 35 0.15 4.96 -15.65
N PRO A 36 -0.60 5.43 -16.65
CA PRO A 36 -2.04 5.17 -16.76
C PRO A 36 -2.39 3.71 -17.02
N SER A 37 -1.46 2.94 -17.57
CA SER A 37 -1.64 1.51 -17.89
C SER A 37 -1.16 0.58 -16.77
N LEU A 38 -0.48 1.11 -15.73
CA LEU A 38 0.08 0.30 -14.66
C LEU A 38 -1.03 -0.33 -13.83
N SER A 39 -1.15 -1.67 -13.87
CA SER A 39 -2.14 -2.44 -13.12
C SER A 39 -1.58 -3.07 -11.86
N THR A 40 -0.30 -3.45 -11.85
CA THR A 40 0.36 -4.09 -10.72
C THR A 40 1.71 -3.44 -10.44
N PHE A 41 1.92 -3.03 -9.19
CA PHE A 41 3.20 -2.49 -8.73
C PHE A 41 3.67 -3.25 -7.49
N ILE A 42 4.82 -3.92 -7.61
CA ILE A 42 5.46 -4.69 -6.53
C ILE A 42 6.84 -4.09 -6.27
N CYS A 43 7.07 -3.67 -5.04
CA CYS A 43 8.31 -3.04 -4.61
C CYS A 43 8.71 -3.47 -3.19
N SER A 44 8.32 -4.67 -2.80
CA SER A 44 8.66 -5.24 -1.50
C SER A 44 10.16 -5.50 -1.35
N ASP A 45 10.59 -5.73 -0.11
CA ASP A 45 11.98 -6.08 0.19
C ASP A 45 12.98 -5.07 -0.42
N ASN A 46 12.82 -3.81 -0.02
CA ASN A 46 13.68 -2.68 -0.34
C ASN A 46 14.00 -1.87 0.94
N ASN A 47 14.70 -0.75 0.80
CA ASN A 47 15.06 0.13 1.92
C ASN A 47 14.27 1.46 1.85
N MET A 48 13.06 1.44 1.31
CA MET A 48 12.29 2.67 1.09
C MET A 48 11.78 3.23 2.41
N THR A 49 12.09 4.51 2.67
CA THR A 49 11.52 5.28 3.78
C THR A 49 10.27 6.07 3.36
N THR A 50 10.13 6.33 2.06
CA THR A 50 8.98 7.03 1.48
C THR A 50 8.58 6.40 0.15
N LEU A 51 7.28 6.25 -0.07
CA LEU A 51 6.71 5.81 -1.34
C LEU A 51 5.54 6.71 -1.74
N GLY A 52 5.61 7.27 -2.95
CA GLY A 52 4.50 8.00 -3.57
C GLY A 52 4.02 7.32 -4.84
N VAL A 53 2.71 7.10 -4.95
CA VAL A 53 2.05 6.52 -6.13
C VAL A 53 0.94 7.48 -6.57
N ARG A 54 1.07 8.07 -7.76
CA ARG A 54 0.16 9.14 -8.21
C ARG A 54 -0.28 8.96 -9.66
N ASN A 55 -1.54 9.27 -9.93
CA ASN A 55 -2.09 9.26 -11.29
C ASN A 55 -1.86 7.93 -12.05
N CYS A 56 -1.98 6.81 -11.33
CA CYS A 56 -1.89 5.45 -11.89
C CYS A 56 -3.31 4.87 -11.94
N ASN A 57 -4.09 5.33 -12.94
CA ASN A 57 -5.53 5.08 -12.97
C ASN A 57 -5.92 3.60 -13.15
N ALA A 58 -5.06 2.77 -13.73
CA ALA A 58 -5.31 1.35 -13.91
C ALA A 58 -4.82 0.50 -12.73
N LEU A 59 -4.18 1.10 -11.71
CA LEU A 59 -3.55 0.35 -10.62
C LEU A 59 -4.59 -0.37 -9.77
N MET A 60 -4.45 -1.69 -9.70
CA MET A 60 -5.29 -2.59 -8.91
C MET A 60 -4.54 -3.16 -7.71
N ASP A 61 -3.27 -3.52 -7.89
CA ASP A 61 -2.46 -4.16 -6.87
C ASP A 61 -1.22 -3.32 -6.55
N LEU A 62 -1.08 -2.93 -5.29
CA LEU A 62 0.10 -2.27 -4.73
C LEU A 62 0.68 -3.14 -3.61
N VAL A 63 1.91 -3.62 -3.80
CA VAL A 63 2.63 -4.43 -2.82
C VAL A 63 3.95 -3.76 -2.49
N CYS A 64 4.05 -3.21 -1.27
CA CYS A 64 5.21 -2.48 -0.78
C CYS A 64 5.64 -2.94 0.62
N SER A 65 5.36 -4.19 0.93
CA SER A 65 5.73 -4.79 2.22
C SER A 65 7.25 -4.94 2.38
N TYR A 66 7.69 -5.14 3.62
CA TYR A 66 9.11 -5.30 3.94
C TYR A 66 9.98 -4.15 3.40
N ASN A 67 9.68 -2.95 3.90
CA ASN A 67 10.44 -1.72 3.68
C ASN A 67 10.58 -0.96 5.02
N ASP A 68 11.16 0.23 4.99
CA ASP A 68 11.26 1.12 6.16
C ASP A 68 10.30 2.33 6.01
N LEU A 69 9.13 2.13 5.38
CA LEU A 69 8.21 3.23 5.05
C LEU A 69 7.66 3.89 6.31
N THR A 70 7.98 5.15 6.49
CA THR A 70 7.32 6.03 7.47
C THR A 70 6.12 6.76 6.86
N THR A 71 6.10 6.88 5.52
CA THR A 71 5.02 7.51 4.77
C THR A 71 4.70 6.73 3.49
N LEU A 72 3.42 6.50 3.27
CA LEU A 72 2.85 5.97 2.03
C LEU A 72 1.78 6.94 1.54
N SER A 73 1.98 7.52 0.34
CA SER A 73 1.00 8.38 -0.31
C SER A 73 0.47 7.71 -1.57
N VAL A 74 -0.85 7.54 -1.63
CA VAL A 74 -1.55 6.99 -2.80
C VAL A 74 -2.59 8.00 -3.24
N GLU A 75 -2.36 8.62 -4.40
CA GLU A 75 -3.19 9.71 -4.90
C GLU A 75 -3.66 9.45 -6.33
N SER A 76 -4.94 9.65 -6.59
CA SER A 76 -5.51 9.47 -7.95
C SER A 76 -5.23 8.06 -8.53
N CYS A 77 -5.43 7.03 -7.71
CA CYS A 77 -5.36 5.62 -8.08
C CYS A 77 -6.71 4.94 -7.75
N PRO A 78 -7.82 5.34 -8.41
CA PRO A 78 -9.17 5.03 -7.93
C PRO A 78 -9.56 3.54 -8.04
N ASN A 79 -8.81 2.74 -8.78
CA ASN A 79 -9.15 1.35 -9.05
C ASN A 79 -8.42 0.34 -8.18
N LEU A 80 -7.75 0.78 -7.10
CA LEU A 80 -7.06 -0.12 -6.18
C LEU A 80 -8.03 -1.12 -5.55
N LEU A 81 -7.66 -2.40 -5.65
CA LEU A 81 -8.36 -3.55 -5.07
C LEU A 81 -7.59 -4.17 -3.92
N PHE A 82 -6.27 -4.14 -3.99
CA PHE A 82 -5.39 -4.74 -3.00
C PHE A 82 -4.22 -3.82 -2.66
N VAL A 83 -4.00 -3.64 -1.36
CA VAL A 83 -2.82 -2.96 -0.82
C VAL A 83 -2.17 -3.86 0.24
N ASP A 84 -0.89 -4.14 0.04
CA ASP A 84 -0.02 -4.73 1.05
C ASP A 84 1.11 -3.75 1.40
N CYS A 85 0.97 -3.10 2.55
CA CYS A 85 1.99 -2.24 3.15
C CYS A 85 2.47 -2.78 4.50
N SER A 86 2.36 -4.10 4.70
CA SER A 86 2.79 -4.76 5.93
C SER A 86 4.31 -4.70 6.11
N TYR A 87 4.76 -4.89 7.36
CA TYR A 87 6.19 -4.85 7.71
C TYR A 87 6.86 -3.56 7.23
N ASN A 88 6.42 -2.44 7.81
CA ASN A 88 6.92 -1.09 7.60
C ASN A 88 6.91 -0.31 8.92
N ASP A 89 7.23 0.99 8.88
CA ASP A 89 7.24 1.90 10.03
C ASP A 89 6.14 2.96 9.96
N LEU A 90 5.01 2.65 9.30
CA LEU A 90 3.91 3.59 9.12
C LEU A 90 3.26 3.95 10.46
N THR A 91 3.21 5.24 10.78
CA THR A 91 2.49 5.77 11.95
C THR A 91 1.06 6.20 11.63
N SER A 92 0.77 6.42 10.35
CA SER A 92 -0.56 6.73 9.82
C SER A 92 -0.73 6.14 8.43
N LEU A 93 -1.97 5.84 8.06
CA LEU A 93 -2.32 5.33 6.74
C LEU A 93 -3.64 5.97 6.30
N ASN A 94 -3.63 6.65 5.17
CA ASN A 94 -4.83 7.26 4.59
C ASN A 94 -5.12 6.66 3.21
N LEU A 95 -6.18 5.86 3.13
CA LEU A 95 -6.69 5.23 1.91
C LEU A 95 -8.15 5.62 1.63
N SER A 96 -8.65 6.71 2.22
CA SER A 96 -10.06 7.12 2.19
C SER A 96 -10.66 7.34 0.79
N ASN A 97 -9.82 7.49 -0.23
CA ASN A 97 -10.26 7.66 -1.62
C ASN A 97 -10.21 6.35 -2.44
N GLN A 98 -9.92 5.22 -1.80
CA GLN A 98 -9.77 3.92 -2.46
C GLN A 98 -11.06 3.08 -2.35
N THR A 99 -12.17 3.62 -2.85
CA THR A 99 -13.52 3.09 -2.63
C THR A 99 -13.76 1.68 -3.19
N PHE A 100 -12.89 1.18 -4.03
CA PHE A 100 -12.93 -0.20 -4.54
C PHE A 100 -12.00 -1.16 -3.81
N LEU A 101 -11.28 -0.68 -2.78
CA LEU A 101 -10.33 -1.51 -2.03
C LEU A 101 -11.05 -2.68 -1.35
N GLN A 102 -10.62 -3.91 -1.66
CA GLN A 102 -11.21 -5.16 -1.16
C GLN A 102 -10.38 -5.79 -0.05
N ARG A 103 -9.06 -5.63 -0.12
CA ARG A 103 -8.13 -6.23 0.84
C ARG A 103 -7.03 -5.26 1.24
N LEU A 104 -6.83 -5.13 2.56
CA LEU A 104 -5.78 -4.32 3.15
C LEU A 104 -4.93 -5.16 4.09
N LEU A 105 -3.63 -5.23 3.82
CA LEU A 105 -2.62 -5.76 4.73
C LEU A 105 -1.76 -4.61 5.21
N CYS A 106 -1.89 -4.23 6.48
CA CYS A 106 -1.12 -3.17 7.13
C CYS A 106 -0.53 -3.65 8.47
N ASN A 107 -0.42 -4.97 8.63
CA ASN A 107 0.16 -5.56 9.84
C ASN A 107 1.65 -5.24 9.99
N ASN A 108 2.14 -5.32 11.24
CA ASN A 108 3.53 -4.99 11.56
C ASN A 108 3.90 -3.58 11.08
N ASN A 109 3.24 -2.59 11.67
CA ASN A 109 3.48 -1.16 11.51
C ASN A 109 3.37 -0.46 12.88
N GLN A 110 3.36 0.85 12.89
CA GLN A 110 3.25 1.68 14.10
C GLN A 110 1.95 2.51 14.10
N LEU A 111 0.88 2.01 13.46
CA LEU A 111 -0.40 2.71 13.35
C LEU A 111 -1.05 2.85 14.74
N THR A 112 -1.46 4.08 15.08
CA THR A 112 -2.23 4.36 16.30
C THR A 112 -3.72 4.50 16.03
N MET A 113 -4.09 4.80 14.79
CA MET A 113 -5.46 4.87 14.29
C MET A 113 -5.55 4.19 12.93
N LEU A 114 -6.66 3.53 12.67
CA LEU A 114 -7.03 3.05 11.34
C LEU A 114 -8.49 3.40 11.06
N ASP A 115 -8.72 4.27 10.10
CA ASP A 115 -10.05 4.65 9.64
C ASP A 115 -10.27 4.11 8.23
N VAL A 116 -11.16 3.15 8.11
CA VAL A 116 -11.60 2.54 6.85
C VAL A 116 -13.10 2.81 6.63
N SER A 117 -13.63 3.84 7.29
CA SER A 117 -15.04 4.21 7.15
C SER A 117 -15.35 4.55 5.70
N PHE A 118 -16.52 4.06 5.24
CA PHE A 118 -17.02 4.22 3.87
C PHE A 118 -16.29 3.41 2.78
N ASP A 119 -15.34 2.55 3.14
CA ASP A 119 -14.72 1.60 2.21
C ASP A 119 -15.65 0.39 2.01
N SER A 120 -16.76 0.61 1.34
CA SER A 120 -17.85 -0.36 1.22
C SER A 120 -17.48 -1.64 0.46
N ALA A 121 -16.41 -1.63 -0.34
CA ALA A 121 -15.91 -2.81 -1.03
C ALA A 121 -14.99 -3.68 -0.16
N LEU A 122 -14.53 -3.17 0.98
CA LEU A 122 -13.54 -3.84 1.82
C LEU A 122 -14.11 -5.10 2.47
N THR A 123 -13.43 -6.23 2.26
CA THR A 123 -13.84 -7.55 2.74
C THR A 123 -12.87 -8.15 3.77
N TYR A 124 -11.60 -7.73 3.71
CA TYR A 124 -10.54 -8.28 4.54
C TYR A 124 -9.54 -7.20 4.99
N ILE A 125 -9.25 -7.17 6.29
CA ILE A 125 -8.19 -6.35 6.87
C ILE A 125 -7.30 -7.22 7.73
N ASN A 126 -5.98 -7.07 7.57
CA ASN A 126 -5.00 -7.52 8.54
C ASN A 126 -4.24 -6.31 9.10
N CYS A 127 -4.54 -5.96 10.34
CA CYS A 127 -3.90 -4.84 11.06
C CYS A 127 -3.18 -5.30 12.35
N ARG A 128 -2.81 -6.59 12.43
CA ARG A 128 -2.08 -7.13 13.58
C ARG A 128 -0.75 -6.43 13.80
N TYR A 129 -0.25 -6.48 15.03
CA TYR A 129 1.05 -5.91 15.37
C TYR A 129 1.18 -4.44 14.97
N ASN A 130 0.21 -3.64 15.45
CA ASN A 130 0.16 -2.19 15.43
C ASN A 130 -0.15 -1.68 16.84
N MET A 131 -0.22 -0.37 17.00
CA MET A 131 -0.57 0.29 18.25
C MET A 131 -1.96 0.94 18.18
N ILE A 132 -2.91 0.34 17.42
CA ILE A 132 -4.21 0.93 17.14
C ILE A 132 -5.06 1.01 18.40
N THR A 133 -5.41 2.23 18.77
CA THR A 133 -6.36 2.52 19.85
C THR A 133 -7.70 3.07 19.34
N ASP A 134 -7.77 3.48 18.09
CA ASP A 134 -8.98 3.98 17.42
C ASP A 134 -9.13 3.28 16.06
N PHE A 135 -10.11 2.39 15.95
CA PHE A 135 -10.41 1.65 14.72
C PHE A 135 -11.84 1.96 14.28
N ARG A 136 -11.97 2.55 13.10
CA ARG A 136 -13.25 3.03 12.56
C ARG A 136 -13.64 2.27 11.31
N THR A 137 -14.90 1.77 11.29
CA THR A 137 -15.44 0.91 10.22
C THR A 137 -16.86 1.34 9.80
N VAL A 138 -17.20 2.61 9.93
CA VAL A 138 -18.55 3.07 9.60
C VAL A 138 -18.86 2.81 8.13
N ALA A 139 -20.02 2.18 7.84
CA ALA A 139 -20.47 1.83 6.49
C ALA A 139 -19.52 0.89 5.70
N CYS A 140 -18.84 -0.01 6.39
CA CYS A 140 -18.06 -1.10 5.78
C CYS A 140 -18.90 -2.39 5.71
N ASP A 141 -20.02 -2.36 5.04
CA ASP A 141 -21.06 -3.40 5.10
C ASP A 141 -20.61 -4.76 4.56
N ASN A 142 -19.56 -4.79 3.73
CA ASN A 142 -19.01 -6.01 3.16
C ASN A 142 -17.82 -6.58 3.96
N LEU A 143 -17.39 -5.93 5.04
CA LEU A 143 -16.26 -6.37 5.83
C LEU A 143 -16.57 -7.70 6.55
N ARG A 144 -15.86 -8.76 6.16
CA ARG A 144 -16.10 -10.13 6.64
C ARG A 144 -15.05 -10.61 7.60
N MET A 145 -13.84 -10.11 7.49
CA MET A 145 -12.71 -10.56 8.30
C MET A 145 -11.80 -9.41 8.68
N VAL A 146 -11.62 -9.26 9.97
CA VAL A 146 -10.67 -8.32 10.56
C VAL A 146 -9.71 -9.11 11.43
N ALA A 147 -8.44 -9.09 11.08
CA ALA A 147 -7.38 -9.64 11.90
C ALA A 147 -6.66 -8.49 12.60
N CYS A 148 -7.07 -8.17 13.82
CA CYS A 148 -6.42 -7.22 14.72
C CYS A 148 -6.07 -7.95 16.00
N GLN A 149 -4.80 -8.02 16.34
CA GLN A 149 -4.33 -8.52 17.61
C GLN A 149 -3.95 -7.29 18.46
N TRP A 150 -4.65 -7.08 19.53
CA TRP A 150 -4.28 -6.11 20.55
C TRP A 150 -3.07 -6.67 21.31
N VAL A 151 -2.06 -5.86 21.49
CA VAL A 151 -0.97 -6.19 22.43
C VAL A 151 -1.39 -5.59 23.76
N ASP A 152 -1.60 -6.45 24.75
CA ASP A 152 -1.83 -6.04 26.15
C ASP A 152 -0.54 -5.40 26.73
#